data_a6336b45600ede983b5921463c94431a
#
_entry.id   a6336b45600ede983b5921463c94431a
#
_cell.length_a   1.000
_cell.length_b   1.000
_cell.length_c   1.000
_cell.angle_alpha   90.00
_cell.angle_beta   90.00
_cell.angle_gamma   90.00
#
_symmetry.space_group_name_H-M   'P 1'
#
loop_
_entity.id
_entity.type
_entity.pdbx_description
1 polymer ?
#
loop_
_entity_poly.entity_id
_entity_poly.type
_entity_poly.pdbx_seq_one_letter_code
_entity_poly.pdbx_strand_id
1 'polypeptide(L)'
;MPHHAVHRLLRPLLVWRARHISERMYMLLLSVLVGAAAGLAAVLLKMAVHWGQDMLRNGISEPNRVFALSIYPVIGIGLTALFTKLFLGGQLGRGIAPIIYNTAREGSVVPRSKLYSQLITAFITVTFGGSAGTEAPISVTGAALGSNAGRVLHLDRRRRRLLTGCGAAAGVAAIFNSPIAGVLFAVETILLELPAQYFIPLLISSATATMVSKALYAGQPFVLITTSWPVNAVPFYVLLGLFTAFFSVYMIRTYNWFDHFFERWPGLNWRKVLLGGTTLGALIFLFPTLYGEGYNTVELLLRGHAEKITDGSIFSVYQDNNPWLLLVLVLFSMMLKVVATSITVGSGGNGGMFGSSLFAGALAGFFFARLINLSGLIHIPEVHFVVLGMAGTLAGVIHAPLTAIFLIAEITGGYALFVPLMVVSSSSYLITKYFEPYSVYTRKLTLKGVDVYANRDRGLLAQLDPRKLLETDFIAVRPGTSLGELVDIFRHSSRNLFPVVAAGGRLLGVVSLDSVRDALFDDAHYATTSVRELMKPAPAVVGPTDDLEHTLALLDRYGAWALPVCEDDGRYLGFILKSAILARYRRQLIQESEA
;
A
#
# COMPACT_ATOMS: atom_id res chain seq x y z
N MET A 1 28.30 10.29 17.73
CA MET A 1 29.07 11.57 17.66
C MET A 1 29.20 12.22 16.27
N PRO A 2 28.82 11.69 15.11
CA PRO A 2 28.94 12.42 13.84
C PRO A 2 27.82 13.44 13.55
N HIS A 3 26.73 13.47 14.32
CA HIS A 3 25.61 14.38 14.05
C HIS A 3 25.92 15.86 14.24
N HIS A 4 26.77 16.23 15.20
CA HIS A 4 27.11 17.64 15.47
C HIS A 4 28.02 18.29 14.42
N ALA A 5 28.90 17.53 13.76
CA ALA A 5 29.80 18.05 12.74
C ALA A 5 29.07 18.41 11.44
N VAL A 6 28.19 17.53 10.98
CA VAL A 6 27.35 17.75 9.77
C VAL A 6 26.40 18.94 9.99
N HIS A 7 25.89 19.11 11.20
CA HIS A 7 25.02 20.24 11.57
C HIS A 7 25.71 21.60 11.48
N ARG A 8 26.98 21.68 11.89
CA ARG A 8 27.77 22.94 11.81
C ARG A 8 28.08 23.33 10.36
N LEU A 9 28.36 22.36 9.50
CA LEU A 9 28.66 22.59 8.08
C LEU A 9 27.43 23.01 7.27
N LEU A 10 26.26 22.43 7.56
CA LEU A 10 25.02 22.73 6.83
C LEU A 10 24.33 24.03 7.28
N ARG A 11 24.53 24.47 8.51
CA ARG A 11 23.86 25.65 9.06
C ARG A 11 24.03 26.94 8.22
N PRO A 12 25.23 27.33 7.77
CA PRO A 12 25.38 28.51 6.92
C PRO A 12 24.66 28.37 5.57
N LEU A 13 24.69 27.18 5.00
CA LEU A 13 24.03 26.87 3.73
C LEU A 13 22.50 26.92 3.87
N LEU A 14 21.93 26.41 4.96
CA LEU A 14 20.51 26.47 5.25
C LEU A 14 20.01 27.91 5.51
N VAL A 15 20.84 28.73 6.21
CA VAL A 15 20.52 30.16 6.44
C VAL A 15 20.59 30.95 5.13
N TRP A 16 21.64 30.74 4.31
CA TRP A 16 21.76 31.38 3.00
C TRP A 16 20.57 31.01 2.10
N ARG A 17 20.23 29.73 2.05
CA ARG A 17 19.07 29.20 1.30
C ARG A 17 17.77 29.88 1.73
N ALA A 18 17.53 30.02 3.05
CA ALA A 18 16.28 30.61 3.57
C ALA A 18 16.13 32.10 3.17
N ARG A 19 17.26 32.79 2.88
CA ARG A 19 17.23 34.20 2.45
C ARG A 19 17.10 34.39 0.94
N HIS A 20 17.53 33.40 0.11
CA HIS A 20 17.68 33.60 -1.34
C HIS A 20 16.75 32.69 -2.18
N ILE A 21 16.26 31.58 -1.63
CA ILE A 21 15.50 30.59 -2.37
C ILE A 21 14.12 30.44 -1.74
N SER A 22 13.06 30.64 -2.55
CA SER A 22 11.70 30.39 -2.09
C SER A 22 11.51 28.90 -1.75
N GLU A 23 10.62 28.61 -0.81
CA GLU A 23 10.31 27.26 -0.36
C GLU A 23 9.90 26.34 -1.51
N ARG A 24 9.10 26.85 -2.46
CA ARG A 24 8.67 26.08 -3.63
C ARG A 24 9.83 25.69 -4.52
N MET A 25 10.71 26.67 -4.85
CA MET A 25 11.90 26.41 -5.67
C MET A 25 12.84 25.41 -4.99
N TYR A 26 12.99 25.52 -3.67
CA TYR A 26 13.82 24.59 -2.91
C TYR A 26 13.31 23.15 -2.98
N MET A 27 11.99 22.95 -2.84
CA MET A 27 11.40 21.61 -2.98
C MET A 27 11.56 21.04 -4.39
N LEU A 28 11.49 21.88 -5.44
CA LEU A 28 11.74 21.43 -6.81
C LEU A 28 13.20 21.01 -7.00
N LEU A 29 14.17 21.79 -6.50
CA LEU A 29 15.59 21.42 -6.56
C LEU A 29 15.88 20.11 -5.81
N LEU A 30 15.29 19.93 -4.63
CA LEU A 30 15.41 18.67 -3.89
C LEU A 30 14.78 17.49 -4.63
N SER A 31 13.68 17.71 -5.33
CA SER A 31 13.04 16.67 -6.15
C SER A 31 13.93 16.23 -7.32
N VAL A 32 14.66 17.18 -7.95
CA VAL A 32 15.67 16.85 -8.97
C VAL A 32 16.79 15.99 -8.37
N LEU A 33 17.35 16.41 -7.21
CA LEU A 33 18.44 15.69 -6.57
C LEU A 33 18.04 14.28 -6.12
N VAL A 34 16.87 14.15 -5.49
CA VAL A 34 16.32 12.85 -5.07
C VAL A 34 15.99 11.98 -6.28
N GLY A 35 15.44 12.59 -7.34
CA GLY A 35 15.16 11.90 -8.61
C GLY A 35 16.42 11.35 -9.25
N ALA A 36 17.47 12.16 -9.36
CA ALA A 36 18.75 11.74 -9.91
C ALA A 36 19.41 10.63 -9.10
N ALA A 37 19.40 10.75 -7.76
CA ALA A 37 19.96 9.72 -6.88
C ALA A 37 19.18 8.40 -6.95
N ALA A 38 17.84 8.45 -6.98
CA ALA A 38 17.00 7.26 -7.12
C ALA A 38 17.14 6.63 -8.52
N GLY A 39 17.24 7.46 -9.58
CA GLY A 39 17.52 7.01 -10.93
C GLY A 39 18.85 6.27 -11.04
N LEU A 40 19.92 6.84 -10.47
CA LEU A 40 21.23 6.19 -10.40
C LEU A 40 21.18 4.85 -9.66
N ALA A 41 20.50 4.81 -8.51
CA ALA A 41 20.32 3.57 -7.73
C ALA A 41 19.59 2.49 -8.54
N ALA A 42 18.56 2.88 -9.32
CA ALA A 42 17.83 1.95 -10.19
C ALA A 42 18.71 1.39 -11.32
N VAL A 43 19.50 2.25 -11.96
CA VAL A 43 20.44 1.84 -13.01
C VAL A 43 21.49 0.88 -12.46
N LEU A 44 22.09 1.21 -11.32
CA LEU A 44 23.07 0.34 -10.66
C LEU A 44 22.49 -1.02 -10.32
N LEU A 45 21.27 -1.07 -9.80
CA LEU A 45 20.61 -2.35 -9.51
C LEU A 45 20.35 -3.17 -10.77
N LYS A 46 19.81 -2.55 -11.84
CA LYS A 46 19.59 -3.22 -13.13
C LYS A 46 20.88 -3.80 -13.70
N MET A 47 21.91 -2.94 -13.84
CA MET A 47 23.20 -3.35 -14.39
C MET A 47 23.82 -4.49 -13.59
N ALA A 48 23.79 -4.40 -12.24
CA ALA A 48 24.31 -5.43 -11.37
C ALA A 48 23.57 -6.76 -11.53
N VAL A 49 22.23 -6.74 -11.57
CA VAL A 49 21.41 -7.95 -11.76
C VAL A 49 21.68 -8.60 -13.10
N HIS A 50 21.65 -7.83 -14.20
CA HIS A 50 21.93 -8.35 -15.54
C HIS A 50 23.35 -8.92 -15.63
N TRP A 51 24.36 -8.16 -15.22
CA TRP A 51 25.75 -8.63 -15.22
C TRP A 51 25.92 -9.91 -14.40
N GLY A 52 25.33 -9.96 -13.21
CA GLY A 52 25.39 -11.15 -12.37
C GLY A 52 24.70 -12.37 -12.97
N GLN A 53 23.52 -12.18 -13.59
CA GLN A 53 22.81 -13.25 -14.28
C GLN A 53 23.59 -13.76 -15.50
N ASP A 54 24.19 -12.86 -16.30
CA ASP A 54 24.99 -13.22 -17.46
C ASP A 54 26.25 -13.98 -17.04
N MET A 55 26.93 -13.54 -15.97
CA MET A 55 28.07 -14.24 -15.40
C MET A 55 27.73 -15.67 -14.95
N LEU A 56 26.57 -15.84 -14.28
CA LEU A 56 26.12 -17.15 -13.81
C LEU A 56 25.68 -18.07 -14.96
N ARG A 57 25.12 -17.50 -16.04
CA ARG A 57 24.68 -18.29 -17.20
C ARG A 57 25.83 -18.69 -18.10
N ASN A 58 26.77 -17.77 -18.38
CA ASN A 58 27.87 -18.00 -19.32
C ASN A 58 28.96 -18.91 -18.74
N GLY A 59 29.01 -19.09 -17.41
CA GLY A 59 29.96 -19.99 -16.76
C GLY A 59 29.58 -21.47 -16.82
N ILE A 60 28.43 -21.85 -17.42
CA ILE A 60 27.91 -23.22 -17.36
C ILE A 60 27.65 -23.74 -18.79
N SER A 61 28.14 -24.98 -19.04
CA SER A 61 27.85 -25.69 -20.28
C SER A 61 26.37 -26.01 -20.43
N GLU A 62 25.83 -25.99 -21.66
CA GLU A 62 24.41 -26.20 -21.98
C GLU A 62 23.77 -27.38 -21.26
N PRO A 63 24.37 -28.61 -21.24
CA PRO A 63 23.70 -29.76 -20.62
C PRO A 63 23.48 -29.62 -19.09
N ASN A 64 24.31 -28.83 -18.41
CA ASN A 64 24.24 -28.66 -16.95
C ASN A 64 23.49 -27.39 -16.53
N ARG A 65 23.04 -26.55 -17.49
CA ARG A 65 22.46 -25.24 -17.21
C ARG A 65 21.19 -25.33 -16.37
N VAL A 66 20.27 -26.23 -16.72
CA VAL A 66 18.97 -26.37 -16.00
C VAL A 66 19.20 -26.84 -14.57
N PHE A 67 20.13 -27.77 -14.36
CA PHE A 67 20.47 -28.27 -13.03
C PHE A 67 21.11 -27.18 -12.15
N ALA A 68 22.05 -26.41 -12.71
CA ALA A 68 22.68 -25.32 -11.99
C ALA A 68 21.69 -24.20 -11.63
N LEU A 69 20.80 -23.81 -12.57
CA LEU A 69 19.73 -22.84 -12.32
C LEU A 69 18.79 -23.28 -11.19
N SER A 70 18.62 -24.58 -10.97
CA SER A 70 17.79 -25.12 -9.88
C SER A 70 18.46 -25.03 -8.50
N ILE A 71 19.78 -25.02 -8.42
CA ILE A 71 20.53 -24.92 -7.17
C ILE A 71 20.71 -23.47 -6.71
N TYR A 72 20.87 -22.55 -7.65
CA TYR A 72 21.15 -21.14 -7.35
C TYR A 72 20.15 -20.47 -6.39
N PRO A 73 18.82 -20.72 -6.45
CA PRO A 73 17.88 -20.10 -5.50
C PRO A 73 18.17 -20.43 -4.04
N VAL A 74 18.66 -21.64 -3.74
CA VAL A 74 19.06 -22.02 -2.38
C VAL A 74 20.20 -21.12 -1.90
N ILE A 75 21.21 -20.94 -2.76
CA ILE A 75 22.38 -20.10 -2.47
C ILE A 75 21.95 -18.63 -2.31
N GLY A 76 21.17 -18.10 -3.25
CA GLY A 76 20.74 -16.69 -3.24
C GLY A 76 19.88 -16.33 -2.02
N ILE A 77 18.89 -17.17 -1.69
CA ILE A 77 18.06 -16.97 -0.50
C ILE A 77 18.91 -17.12 0.77
N GLY A 78 19.84 -18.09 0.79
CA GLY A 78 20.76 -18.30 1.92
C GLY A 78 21.69 -17.11 2.15
N LEU A 79 22.32 -16.58 1.10
CA LEU A 79 23.19 -15.40 1.17
C LEU A 79 22.39 -14.14 1.59
N THR A 80 21.19 -13.95 1.06
CA THR A 80 20.32 -12.83 1.44
C THR A 80 19.92 -12.92 2.92
N ALA A 81 19.57 -14.09 3.39
CA ALA A 81 19.22 -14.33 4.78
C ALA A 81 20.43 -14.15 5.72
N LEU A 82 21.62 -14.61 5.31
CA LEU A 82 22.86 -14.41 6.04
C LEU A 82 23.24 -12.92 6.13
N PHE A 83 23.19 -12.20 5.01
CA PHE A 83 23.40 -10.74 4.98
C PHE A 83 22.44 -10.01 5.94
N THR A 84 21.17 -10.37 5.88
CA THR A 84 20.13 -9.80 6.75
C THR A 84 20.43 -10.05 8.24
N LYS A 85 20.92 -11.25 8.58
CA LYS A 85 21.31 -11.57 9.96
C LYS A 85 22.51 -10.78 10.43
N LEU A 86 23.57 -10.72 9.63
CA LEU A 86 24.85 -10.12 10.01
C LEU A 86 24.78 -8.58 10.07
N PHE A 87 24.09 -7.94 9.11
CA PHE A 87 24.12 -6.47 8.94
C PHE A 87 22.84 -5.76 9.36
N LEU A 88 21.70 -6.47 9.46
CA LEU A 88 20.39 -5.88 9.73
C LEU A 88 19.71 -6.44 10.99
N GLY A 89 20.43 -7.19 11.81
CA GLY A 89 19.85 -7.78 13.04
C GLY A 89 18.68 -8.74 12.78
N GLY A 90 18.63 -9.36 11.60
CA GLY A 90 17.61 -10.35 11.25
C GLY A 90 16.29 -9.76 10.73
N GLN A 91 16.17 -8.44 10.61
CA GLN A 91 14.93 -7.77 10.17
C GLN A 91 15.16 -7.01 8.86
N LEU A 92 14.75 -7.60 7.73
CA LEU A 92 14.86 -6.94 6.43
C LEU A 92 13.75 -5.89 6.21
N GLY A 93 12.53 -6.11 6.74
CA GLY A 93 11.34 -5.28 6.45
C GLY A 93 11.05 -5.27 4.94
N ARG A 94 10.38 -6.31 4.48
CA ARG A 94 10.20 -6.64 3.06
C ARG A 94 9.07 -5.87 2.44
N GLY A 95 9.16 -5.63 1.12
CA GLY A 95 8.13 -4.99 0.32
C GLY A 95 7.89 -3.52 0.67
N ILE A 96 6.81 -2.96 0.15
CA ILE A 96 6.46 -1.53 0.23
C ILE A 96 5.66 -1.19 1.51
N ALA A 97 5.00 -2.19 2.12
CA ALA A 97 4.14 -1.98 3.29
C ALA A 97 4.80 -1.17 4.44
N PRO A 98 6.09 -1.38 4.81
CA PRO A 98 6.75 -0.55 5.82
C PRO A 98 6.85 0.93 5.44
N ILE A 99 6.98 1.24 4.13
CA ILE A 99 7.04 2.63 3.67
C ILE A 99 5.67 3.29 3.79
N ILE A 100 4.61 2.59 3.39
CA ILE A 100 3.22 3.07 3.54
C ILE A 100 2.93 3.36 5.02
N TYR A 101 3.32 2.45 5.92
CA TYR A 101 3.17 2.63 7.36
C TYR A 101 3.89 3.87 7.87
N ASN A 102 5.18 4.02 7.56
CA ASN A 102 5.99 5.14 8.01
C ASN A 102 5.49 6.47 7.44
N THR A 103 4.95 6.46 6.22
CA THR A 103 4.39 7.64 5.56
C THR A 103 3.05 8.06 6.20
N ALA A 104 2.25 7.08 6.64
CA ALA A 104 0.96 7.34 7.26
C ALA A 104 1.08 7.77 8.74
N ARG A 105 1.95 7.13 9.54
CA ARG A 105 2.01 7.32 11.00
C ARG A 105 3.30 7.93 11.55
N GLU A 106 4.47 7.57 11.03
CA GLU A 106 5.75 7.91 11.63
C GLU A 106 6.41 9.18 11.04
N GLY A 107 5.62 10.07 10.44
CA GLY A 107 6.14 11.30 9.84
C GLY A 107 7.17 11.04 8.74
N SER A 108 7.02 9.93 8.01
CA SER A 108 7.86 9.52 6.87
C SER A 108 9.34 9.30 7.24
N VAL A 109 9.63 8.78 8.42
CA VAL A 109 11.00 8.43 8.84
C VAL A 109 11.34 7.03 8.36
N VAL A 110 12.18 6.93 7.33
CA VAL A 110 12.68 5.65 6.81
C VAL A 110 14.10 5.39 7.34
N PRO A 111 14.39 4.20 7.89
CA PRO A 111 15.72 3.86 8.41
C PRO A 111 16.81 4.00 7.34
N ARG A 112 18.01 4.51 7.74
CA ARG A 112 19.16 4.67 6.84
C ARG A 112 19.63 3.35 6.23
N SER A 113 19.48 2.25 6.94
CA SER A 113 19.83 0.91 6.43
C SER A 113 19.10 0.57 5.13
N LYS A 114 17.90 1.14 4.89
CA LYS A 114 17.13 0.91 3.66
C LYS A 114 17.77 1.53 2.41
N LEU A 115 18.70 2.47 2.55
CA LEU A 115 19.43 3.06 1.42
C LEU A 115 20.24 2.02 0.64
N TYR A 116 20.81 1.03 1.31
CA TYR A 116 21.68 0.03 0.71
C TYR A 116 21.15 -1.41 0.84
N SER A 117 20.46 -1.71 1.95
CA SER A 117 20.04 -3.09 2.22
C SER A 117 19.11 -3.65 1.18
N GLN A 118 18.20 -2.84 0.65
CA GLN A 118 17.24 -3.27 -0.37
C GLN A 118 17.93 -3.58 -1.70
N LEU A 119 18.90 -2.76 -2.10
CA LEU A 119 19.67 -2.95 -3.32
C LEU A 119 20.49 -4.24 -3.26
N ILE A 120 21.28 -4.42 -2.18
CA ILE A 120 22.16 -5.57 -2.01
C ILE A 120 21.37 -6.87 -1.93
N THR A 121 20.32 -6.89 -1.13
CA THR A 121 19.52 -8.11 -0.94
C THR A 121 18.69 -8.46 -2.17
N ALA A 122 18.15 -7.48 -2.89
CA ALA A 122 17.46 -7.73 -4.16
C ALA A 122 18.43 -8.22 -5.24
N PHE A 123 19.61 -7.58 -5.36
CA PHE A 123 20.67 -8.05 -6.26
C PHE A 123 20.99 -9.53 -6.01
N ILE A 124 21.33 -9.90 -4.78
CA ILE A 124 21.66 -11.28 -4.45
C ILE A 124 20.49 -12.22 -4.76
N THR A 125 19.28 -11.89 -4.29
CA THR A 125 18.11 -12.77 -4.48
C THR A 125 17.81 -13.00 -5.96
N VAL A 126 17.70 -11.94 -6.76
CA VAL A 126 17.25 -12.02 -8.16
C VAL A 126 18.33 -12.56 -9.08
N THR A 127 19.59 -12.20 -8.85
CA THR A 127 20.74 -12.75 -9.62
C THR A 127 20.81 -14.26 -9.50
N PHE A 128 20.63 -14.79 -8.29
CA PHE A 128 20.63 -16.23 -8.04
C PHE A 128 19.26 -16.90 -8.27
N GLY A 129 18.38 -16.29 -9.06
CA GLY A 129 17.14 -16.91 -9.54
C GLY A 129 15.96 -16.85 -8.59
N GLY A 130 16.04 -16.07 -7.53
CA GLY A 130 14.85 -15.77 -6.72
C GLY A 130 13.74 -15.19 -7.59
N SER A 131 12.57 -15.83 -7.58
CA SER A 131 11.44 -15.48 -8.45
C SER A 131 10.67 -14.29 -7.92
N ALA A 132 11.20 -13.07 -8.08
CA ALA A 132 10.58 -11.85 -7.56
C ALA A 132 11.05 -10.61 -8.34
N GLY A 133 10.25 -9.53 -8.33
CA GLY A 133 10.58 -8.27 -9.00
C GLY A 133 11.46 -7.37 -8.15
N THR A 134 12.28 -6.55 -8.81
CA THR A 134 13.19 -5.56 -8.19
C THR A 134 12.53 -4.21 -7.92
N GLU A 135 11.29 -3.99 -8.36
CA GLU A 135 10.55 -2.72 -8.27
C GLU A 135 10.27 -2.30 -6.83
N ALA A 136 9.86 -3.25 -5.99
CA ALA A 136 9.61 -2.95 -4.57
C ALA A 136 10.90 -2.56 -3.84
N PRO A 137 12.04 -3.28 -3.96
CA PRO A 137 13.33 -2.85 -3.42
C PRO A 137 13.76 -1.46 -3.87
N ILE A 138 13.66 -1.13 -5.15
CA ILE A 138 14.09 0.18 -5.63
C ILE A 138 13.16 1.31 -5.18
N SER A 139 11.86 1.07 -5.13
CA SER A 139 10.90 2.03 -4.59
C SER A 139 11.18 2.34 -3.12
N VAL A 140 11.49 1.31 -2.31
CA VAL A 140 11.88 1.47 -0.90
C VAL A 140 13.20 2.22 -0.76
N THR A 141 14.19 1.95 -1.61
CA THR A 141 15.47 2.68 -1.63
C THR A 141 15.26 4.14 -2.00
N GLY A 142 14.47 4.43 -3.03
CA GLY A 142 14.10 5.78 -3.43
C GLY A 142 13.38 6.53 -2.30
N ALA A 143 12.39 5.90 -1.67
CA ALA A 143 11.70 6.45 -0.51
C ALA A 143 12.68 6.76 0.64
N ALA A 144 13.64 5.88 0.89
CA ALA A 144 14.67 6.08 1.90
C ALA A 144 15.60 7.25 1.54
N LEU A 145 15.96 7.44 0.27
CA LEU A 145 16.72 8.60 -0.20
C LEU A 145 15.97 9.90 0.10
N GLY A 146 14.71 10.01 -0.31
CA GLY A 146 13.88 11.19 -0.05
C GLY A 146 13.68 11.47 1.43
N SER A 147 13.34 10.44 2.23
CA SER A 147 13.16 10.56 3.67
C SER A 147 14.42 11.02 4.40
N ASN A 148 15.58 10.43 4.09
CA ASN A 148 16.84 10.78 4.74
C ASN A 148 17.38 12.13 4.28
N ALA A 149 17.18 12.53 3.02
CA ALA A 149 17.45 13.89 2.56
C ALA A 149 16.63 14.90 3.37
N GLY A 150 15.32 14.67 3.54
CA GLY A 150 14.46 15.51 4.36
C GLY A 150 14.88 15.59 5.83
N ARG A 151 15.42 14.49 6.40
CA ARG A 151 15.94 14.48 7.78
C ARG A 151 17.23 15.30 7.93
N VAL A 152 18.16 15.12 7.00
CA VAL A 152 19.45 15.85 7.01
C VAL A 152 19.23 17.36 6.86
N LEU A 153 18.23 17.73 6.04
CA LEU A 153 17.88 19.13 5.78
C LEU A 153 16.85 19.70 6.78
N HIS A 154 16.49 18.95 7.83
CA HIS A 154 15.55 19.36 8.89
C HIS A 154 14.19 19.83 8.37
N LEU A 155 13.69 19.18 7.32
CA LEU A 155 12.38 19.48 6.78
C LEU A 155 11.25 18.99 7.72
N ASP A 156 10.14 19.72 7.71
CA ASP A 156 8.92 19.34 8.42
C ASP A 156 8.36 17.98 7.92
N ARG A 157 7.38 17.45 8.64
CA ARG A 157 6.76 16.14 8.31
C ARG A 157 6.17 16.12 6.91
N ARG A 158 5.49 17.19 6.51
CA ARG A 158 4.78 17.30 5.24
C ARG A 158 5.75 17.29 4.06
N ARG A 159 6.82 18.08 4.11
CA ARG A 159 7.86 18.14 3.06
C ARG A 159 8.66 16.85 3.00
N ARG A 160 8.97 16.25 4.14
CA ARG A 160 9.64 14.95 4.19
C ARG A 160 8.76 13.84 3.59
N ARG A 161 7.44 13.84 3.86
CA ARG A 161 6.48 12.92 3.23
C ARG A 161 6.49 13.08 1.71
N LEU A 162 6.48 14.31 1.23
CA LEU A 162 6.57 14.61 -0.21
C LEU A 162 7.86 14.07 -0.82
N LEU A 163 9.03 14.36 -0.22
CA LEU A 163 10.31 13.85 -0.74
C LEU A 163 10.41 12.32 -0.68
N THR A 164 9.82 11.68 0.34
CA THR A 164 9.71 10.22 0.42
C THR A 164 8.93 9.68 -0.78
N GLY A 165 7.81 10.31 -1.13
CA GLY A 165 7.04 10.01 -2.32
C GLY A 165 7.80 10.27 -3.62
N CYS A 166 8.50 11.41 -3.71
CA CYS A 166 9.35 11.74 -4.86
C CYS A 166 10.42 10.67 -5.10
N GLY A 167 11.09 10.21 -4.05
CA GLY A 167 12.09 9.16 -4.18
C GLY A 167 11.50 7.81 -4.60
N ALA A 168 10.36 7.42 -4.04
CA ALA A 168 9.66 6.20 -4.44
C ALA A 168 9.18 6.23 -5.88
N ALA A 169 8.55 7.35 -6.28
CA ALA A 169 8.12 7.60 -7.66
C ALA A 169 9.30 7.51 -8.65
N ALA A 170 10.40 8.17 -8.31
CA ALA A 170 11.63 8.18 -9.10
C ALA A 170 12.23 6.78 -9.27
N GLY A 171 12.23 5.96 -8.22
CA GLY A 171 12.71 4.58 -8.29
C GLY A 171 11.93 3.74 -9.29
N VAL A 172 10.59 3.80 -9.24
CA VAL A 172 9.71 3.09 -10.18
C VAL A 172 9.82 3.67 -11.59
N ALA A 173 9.85 5.00 -11.72
CA ALA A 173 10.02 5.68 -13.01
C ALA A 173 11.31 5.26 -13.73
N ALA A 174 12.44 5.16 -13.00
CA ALA A 174 13.73 4.79 -13.56
C ALA A 174 13.81 3.31 -13.97
N ILE A 175 13.18 2.41 -13.16
CA ILE A 175 13.27 0.97 -13.47
C ILE A 175 12.52 0.61 -14.74
N PHE A 176 11.42 1.31 -15.04
CA PHE A 176 10.59 1.07 -16.22
C PHE A 176 10.75 2.11 -17.33
N ASN A 177 11.53 3.15 -17.12
CA ASN A 177 11.58 4.34 -17.99
C ASN A 177 10.22 5.02 -18.19
N SER A 178 9.37 5.00 -17.16
CA SER A 178 7.95 5.37 -17.16
C SER A 178 7.68 6.46 -16.12
N PRO A 179 7.87 7.75 -16.42
CA PRO A 179 7.77 8.83 -15.46
C PRO A 179 6.36 9.04 -14.93
N ILE A 180 5.31 8.93 -15.76
CA ILE A 180 3.93 9.12 -15.33
C ILE A 180 3.50 7.96 -14.40
N ALA A 181 3.83 6.74 -14.77
CA ALA A 181 3.53 5.58 -13.95
C ALA A 181 4.21 5.64 -12.57
N GLY A 182 5.45 6.14 -12.50
CA GLY A 182 6.14 6.35 -11.23
C GLY A 182 5.40 7.33 -10.31
N VAL A 183 4.91 8.45 -10.85
CA VAL A 183 4.09 9.41 -10.10
C VAL A 183 2.80 8.76 -9.59
N LEU A 184 2.06 8.11 -10.50
CA LEU A 184 0.79 7.48 -10.14
C LEU A 184 0.96 6.38 -9.12
N PHE A 185 2.02 5.58 -9.22
CA PHE A 185 2.36 4.59 -8.21
C PHE A 185 2.59 5.21 -6.83
N ALA A 186 3.32 6.31 -6.75
CA ALA A 186 3.51 7.00 -5.48
C ALA A 186 2.20 7.54 -4.91
N VAL A 187 1.29 8.04 -5.76
CA VAL A 187 0.00 8.59 -5.37
C VAL A 187 -0.97 7.48 -4.96
N GLU A 188 -1.14 6.44 -5.78
CA GLU A 188 -2.12 5.38 -5.52
C GLU A 188 -1.68 4.41 -4.41
N THR A 189 -0.36 4.20 -4.23
CA THR A 189 0.13 3.13 -3.35
C THR A 189 0.80 3.65 -2.09
N ILE A 190 1.55 4.76 -2.13
CA ILE A 190 2.41 5.18 -1.02
C ILE A 190 1.83 6.35 -0.24
N LEU A 191 1.39 7.39 -0.95
CA LEU A 191 0.98 8.64 -0.35
C LEU A 191 -0.52 8.69 -0.02
N LEU A 192 -1.34 7.88 -0.74
CA LEU A 192 -2.77 7.62 -0.59
C LEU A 192 -3.68 8.86 -0.54
N GLU A 193 -3.17 10.00 -0.06
CA GLU A 193 -3.83 11.30 -0.05
C GLU A 193 -2.81 12.37 -0.41
N LEU A 194 -3.02 13.07 -1.53
CA LEU A 194 -2.12 14.12 -1.99
C LEU A 194 -2.87 15.37 -2.42
N PRO A 195 -2.55 16.53 -1.83
CA PRO A 195 -2.96 17.81 -2.38
C PRO A 195 -2.36 17.99 -3.79
N ALA A 196 -3.14 18.57 -4.71
CA ALA A 196 -2.74 18.76 -6.11
C ALA A 196 -1.39 19.47 -6.30
N GLN A 197 -1.03 20.36 -5.37
CA GLN A 197 0.25 21.08 -5.37
C GLN A 197 1.51 20.20 -5.30
N TYR A 198 1.39 18.92 -4.92
CA TYR A 198 2.51 17.99 -4.80
C TYR A 198 2.81 17.20 -6.07
N PHE A 199 1.93 17.28 -7.07
CA PHE A 199 2.16 16.62 -8.35
C PHE A 199 3.41 17.11 -9.07
N ILE A 200 3.69 18.43 -9.06
CA ILE A 200 4.83 19.00 -9.77
C ILE A 200 6.17 18.47 -9.25
N PRO A 201 6.48 18.44 -7.93
CA PRO A 201 7.68 17.81 -7.40
C PRO A 201 7.82 16.33 -7.77
N LEU A 202 6.73 15.56 -7.74
CA LEU A 202 6.71 14.14 -8.12
C LEU A 202 7.05 13.96 -9.61
N LEU A 203 6.44 14.76 -10.49
CA LEU A 203 6.71 14.74 -11.93
C LEU A 203 8.18 15.06 -12.23
N ILE A 204 8.73 16.11 -11.61
CA ILE A 204 10.13 16.51 -11.79
C ILE A 204 11.07 15.40 -11.32
N SER A 205 10.81 14.81 -10.15
CA SER A 205 11.62 13.72 -9.61
C SER A 205 11.60 12.50 -10.52
N SER A 206 10.42 12.08 -10.97
CA SER A 206 10.24 10.94 -11.87
C SER A 206 10.86 11.16 -13.25
N ALA A 207 10.65 12.35 -13.83
CA ALA A 207 11.24 12.71 -15.11
C ALA A 207 12.77 12.73 -15.04
N THR A 208 13.34 13.34 -13.99
CA THR A 208 14.79 13.36 -13.76
C THR A 208 15.36 11.95 -13.63
N ALA A 209 14.69 11.08 -12.87
CA ALA A 209 15.13 9.70 -12.69
C ALA A 209 15.08 8.90 -14.01
N THR A 210 14.03 9.09 -14.81
CA THR A 210 13.92 8.50 -16.14
C THR A 210 15.00 9.01 -17.09
N MET A 211 15.33 10.31 -17.05
CA MET A 211 16.43 10.88 -17.84
C MET A 211 17.77 10.25 -17.47
N VAL A 212 18.05 10.12 -16.18
CA VAL A 212 19.28 9.46 -15.68
C VAL A 212 19.30 7.99 -16.13
N SER A 213 18.17 7.28 -16.02
CA SER A 213 18.06 5.89 -16.46
C SER A 213 18.35 5.76 -17.95
N LYS A 214 17.72 6.55 -18.81
CA LYS A 214 17.93 6.51 -20.27
C LYS A 214 19.34 6.92 -20.69
N ALA A 215 19.96 7.85 -19.99
CA ALA A 215 21.32 8.30 -20.29
C ALA A 215 22.39 7.25 -19.96
N LEU A 216 22.19 6.47 -18.87
CA LEU A 216 23.18 5.52 -18.38
C LEU A 216 22.90 4.07 -18.79
N TYR A 217 21.66 3.74 -19.15
CA TYR A 217 21.24 2.39 -19.50
C TYR A 217 20.30 2.41 -20.72
N ALA A 218 20.85 2.06 -21.89
CA ALA A 218 20.14 2.08 -23.18
C ALA A 218 19.14 0.94 -23.38
N GLY A 219 19.13 -0.07 -22.51
CA GLY A 219 18.21 -1.22 -22.60
C GLY A 219 16.77 -0.81 -22.34
N GLN A 220 15.88 -1.06 -23.31
CA GLN A 220 14.44 -0.96 -23.08
C GLN A 220 13.89 -2.34 -22.71
N PRO A 221 13.06 -2.45 -21.66
CA PRO A 221 12.55 -3.76 -21.22
C PRO A 221 11.49 -4.36 -22.14
N PHE A 222 10.86 -3.58 -23.06
CA PHE A 222 9.72 -4.07 -23.85
C PHE A 222 9.66 -3.51 -25.27
N VAL A 223 8.87 -4.19 -26.12
CA VAL A 223 8.71 -3.90 -27.55
C VAL A 223 7.62 -2.86 -27.77
N LEU A 224 7.85 -1.96 -28.73
CA LEU A 224 6.87 -0.98 -29.21
C LEU A 224 5.65 -1.67 -29.84
N ILE A 225 4.45 -1.31 -29.42
CA ILE A 225 3.20 -1.72 -30.03
C ILE A 225 2.56 -0.50 -30.71
N THR A 226 2.54 -0.55 -32.05
CA THR A 226 2.01 0.55 -32.87
C THR A 226 0.68 0.21 -33.55
N THR A 227 0.21 -1.02 -33.42
CA THR A 227 -1.01 -1.49 -34.09
C THR A 227 -2.27 -1.05 -33.33
N SER A 228 -3.26 -0.56 -34.10
CA SER A 228 -4.58 -0.21 -33.54
C SER A 228 -5.36 -1.45 -33.11
N TRP A 229 -6.20 -1.28 -32.09
CA TRP A 229 -7.05 -2.35 -31.60
C TRP A 229 -8.37 -2.46 -32.40
N PRO A 230 -8.84 -3.69 -32.69
CA PRO A 230 -10.09 -3.91 -33.39
C PRO A 230 -11.29 -3.73 -32.46
N VAL A 231 -12.31 -2.96 -32.90
CA VAL A 231 -13.51 -2.65 -32.09
C VAL A 231 -14.30 -3.94 -31.77
N ASN A 232 -14.31 -4.91 -32.64
CA ASN A 232 -14.98 -6.22 -32.43
C ASN A 232 -14.34 -7.05 -31.30
N ALA A 233 -13.14 -6.70 -30.83
CA ALA A 233 -12.49 -7.36 -29.70
C ALA A 233 -12.92 -6.80 -28.33
N VAL A 234 -13.74 -5.72 -28.27
CA VAL A 234 -14.18 -5.10 -27.00
C VAL A 234 -14.85 -6.08 -26.04
N PRO A 235 -15.76 -6.98 -26.45
CA PRO A 235 -16.34 -7.97 -25.54
C PRO A 235 -15.27 -8.86 -24.88
N PHE A 236 -14.22 -9.20 -25.63
CA PHE A 236 -13.13 -10.03 -25.13
C PHE A 236 -12.22 -9.25 -24.16
N TYR A 237 -12.12 -7.93 -24.28
CA TYR A 237 -11.42 -7.10 -23.28
C TYR A 237 -12.14 -7.11 -21.93
N VAL A 238 -13.48 -7.04 -21.93
CA VAL A 238 -14.28 -7.16 -20.69
C VAL A 238 -14.11 -8.55 -20.07
N LEU A 239 -14.17 -9.61 -20.89
CA LEU A 239 -13.95 -10.99 -20.43
C LEU A 239 -12.52 -11.19 -19.89
N LEU A 240 -11.50 -10.59 -20.53
CA LEU A 240 -10.13 -10.59 -20.02
C LEU A 240 -10.05 -9.86 -18.67
N GLY A 241 -10.75 -8.72 -18.53
CA GLY A 241 -10.84 -8.00 -17.25
C GLY A 241 -11.40 -8.87 -16.13
N LEU A 242 -12.45 -9.62 -16.41
CA LEU A 242 -13.03 -10.61 -15.49
C LEU A 242 -12.05 -11.75 -15.17
N PHE A 243 -11.40 -12.31 -16.19
CA PHE A 243 -10.41 -13.37 -16.02
C PHE A 243 -9.21 -12.91 -15.17
N THR A 244 -8.64 -11.73 -15.48
CA THR A 244 -7.52 -11.18 -14.72
C THR A 244 -7.92 -10.77 -13.30
N ALA A 245 -9.20 -10.42 -13.05
CA ALA A 245 -9.70 -10.17 -11.71
C ALA A 245 -9.66 -11.42 -10.83
N PHE A 246 -10.23 -12.52 -11.30
CA PHE A 246 -10.19 -13.80 -10.56
C PHE A 246 -8.76 -14.31 -10.39
N PHE A 247 -7.93 -14.13 -11.40
CA PHE A 247 -6.51 -14.45 -11.31
C PHE A 247 -5.80 -13.59 -10.27
N SER A 248 -6.11 -12.29 -10.17
CA SER A 248 -5.58 -11.39 -9.13
C SER A 248 -6.03 -11.79 -7.72
N VAL A 249 -7.30 -12.19 -7.55
CA VAL A 249 -7.79 -12.75 -6.27
C VAL A 249 -6.99 -14.00 -5.88
N TYR A 250 -6.77 -14.92 -6.83
CA TYR A 250 -5.92 -16.09 -6.62
C TYR A 250 -4.50 -15.68 -6.17
N MET A 251 -3.88 -14.71 -6.85
CA MET A 251 -2.54 -14.24 -6.51
C MET A 251 -2.47 -13.65 -5.09
N ILE A 252 -3.44 -12.80 -4.73
CA ILE A 252 -3.50 -12.17 -3.40
C ILE A 252 -3.66 -13.23 -2.32
N ARG A 253 -4.60 -14.17 -2.49
CA ARG A 253 -4.85 -15.23 -1.51
C ARG A 253 -3.67 -16.17 -1.35
N THR A 254 -3.06 -16.60 -2.46
CA THR A 254 -1.88 -17.47 -2.46
C THR A 254 -0.70 -16.79 -1.76
N TYR A 255 -0.43 -15.51 -2.10
CA TYR A 255 0.65 -14.77 -1.46
C TYR A 255 0.44 -14.65 0.06
N ASN A 256 -0.77 -14.29 0.47
CA ASN A 256 -1.11 -14.15 1.89
C ASN A 256 -1.03 -15.49 2.65
N TRP A 257 -1.43 -16.58 2.01
CA TRP A 257 -1.35 -17.92 2.61
C TRP A 257 0.11 -18.33 2.86
N PHE A 258 0.99 -18.17 1.88
CA PHE A 258 2.42 -18.45 2.02
C PHE A 258 3.09 -17.51 3.03
N ASP A 259 2.74 -16.23 3.03
CA ASP A 259 3.26 -15.26 3.98
C ASP A 259 2.94 -15.68 5.42
N HIS A 260 1.67 -16.03 5.68
CA HIS A 260 1.25 -16.57 6.98
C HIS A 260 1.90 -17.92 7.32
N PHE A 261 2.11 -18.79 6.34
CA PHE A 261 2.82 -20.06 6.52
C PHE A 261 4.26 -19.83 6.99
N PHE A 262 4.99 -18.91 6.35
CA PHE A 262 6.37 -18.60 6.72
C PHE A 262 6.50 -17.75 8.00
N GLU A 263 5.48 -17.06 8.44
CA GLU A 263 5.46 -16.34 9.73
C GLU A 263 5.56 -17.28 10.94
N ARG A 264 5.18 -18.55 10.79
CA ARG A 264 5.35 -19.57 11.85
C ARG A 264 6.81 -19.80 12.24
N TRP A 265 7.75 -19.44 11.37
CA TRP A 265 9.19 -19.52 11.62
C TRP A 265 9.81 -18.12 11.66
N PRO A 266 9.75 -17.43 12.81
CA PRO A 266 10.27 -16.07 12.92
C PRO A 266 11.79 -16.01 12.78
N GLY A 267 12.28 -14.89 12.28
CA GLY A 267 13.71 -14.64 12.13
C GLY A 267 14.39 -15.46 11.03
N LEU A 268 15.73 -15.57 11.13
CA LEU A 268 16.53 -16.43 10.27
C LEU A 268 16.46 -17.88 10.78
N ASN A 269 15.65 -18.68 10.10
CA ASN A 269 15.59 -20.13 10.33
C ASN A 269 16.11 -20.86 9.08
N TRP A 270 17.23 -21.58 9.21
CA TRP A 270 17.84 -22.30 8.10
C TRP A 270 16.92 -23.37 7.50
N ARG A 271 16.02 -23.95 8.29
CA ARG A 271 14.99 -24.88 7.78
C ARG A 271 14.09 -24.22 6.76
N LYS A 272 13.68 -22.99 7.03
CA LYS A 272 12.84 -22.19 6.13
C LYS A 272 13.59 -21.80 4.85
N VAL A 273 14.89 -21.44 4.96
CA VAL A 273 15.74 -21.12 3.81
C VAL A 273 15.94 -22.35 2.92
N LEU A 274 16.26 -23.50 3.53
CA LEU A 274 16.46 -24.76 2.79
C LEU A 274 15.16 -25.24 2.15
N LEU A 275 14.07 -25.29 2.92
CA LEU A 275 12.78 -25.72 2.38
C LEU A 275 12.33 -24.82 1.20
N GLY A 276 12.39 -23.52 1.39
CA GLY A 276 11.97 -22.57 0.34
C GLY A 276 12.90 -22.60 -0.85
N GLY A 277 14.21 -22.60 -0.63
CA GLY A 277 15.21 -22.63 -1.70
C GLY A 277 15.13 -23.91 -2.53
N THR A 278 15.02 -25.09 -1.90
CA THR A 278 14.90 -26.38 -2.59
C THR A 278 13.57 -26.50 -3.34
N THR A 279 12.46 -26.06 -2.73
CA THR A 279 11.15 -26.06 -3.41
C THR A 279 11.16 -25.13 -4.62
N LEU A 280 11.73 -23.92 -4.48
CA LEU A 280 11.88 -22.99 -5.59
C LEU A 280 12.79 -23.56 -6.68
N GLY A 281 13.90 -24.21 -6.31
CA GLY A 281 14.80 -24.89 -7.24
C GLY A 281 14.11 -26.00 -8.04
N ALA A 282 13.29 -26.81 -7.38
CA ALA A 282 12.49 -27.85 -8.03
C ALA A 282 11.46 -27.26 -9.00
N LEU A 283 10.81 -26.14 -8.63
CA LEU A 283 9.89 -25.43 -9.52
C LEU A 283 10.61 -24.87 -10.74
N ILE A 284 11.80 -24.30 -10.60
CA ILE A 284 12.60 -23.75 -11.70
C ILE A 284 13.13 -24.89 -12.59
N PHE A 285 13.46 -26.05 -12.03
CA PHE A 285 13.85 -27.22 -12.81
C PHE A 285 12.75 -27.68 -13.75
N LEU A 286 11.50 -27.69 -13.29
CA LEU A 286 10.34 -28.03 -14.12
C LEU A 286 9.93 -26.88 -15.05
N PHE A 287 9.97 -25.64 -14.57
CA PHE A 287 9.54 -24.43 -15.27
C PHE A 287 10.64 -23.36 -15.22
N PRO A 288 11.63 -23.38 -16.11
CA PRO A 288 12.73 -22.40 -16.13
C PRO A 288 12.28 -20.94 -16.27
N THR A 289 11.09 -20.70 -16.80
CA THR A 289 10.46 -19.38 -16.91
C THR A 289 10.25 -18.70 -15.55
N LEU A 290 10.25 -19.46 -14.45
CA LEU A 290 10.10 -18.94 -13.10
C LEU A 290 11.38 -18.32 -12.53
N TYR A 291 12.54 -18.48 -13.20
CA TYR A 291 13.82 -17.95 -12.77
C TYR A 291 13.85 -16.42 -12.82
N GLY A 292 14.17 -15.77 -11.70
CA GLY A 292 14.31 -14.32 -11.59
C GLY A 292 13.00 -13.57 -11.84
N GLU A 293 13.09 -12.42 -12.48
CA GLU A 293 11.93 -11.56 -12.77
C GLU A 293 11.03 -12.14 -13.87
N GLY A 294 11.62 -12.77 -14.89
CA GLY A 294 10.90 -13.38 -16.00
C GLY A 294 10.66 -12.46 -17.21
N TYR A 295 11.24 -11.25 -17.25
CA TYR A 295 11.00 -10.29 -18.34
C TYR A 295 11.42 -10.80 -19.73
N ASN A 296 12.42 -11.67 -19.82
CA ASN A 296 12.79 -12.30 -21.11
C ASN A 296 11.62 -13.09 -21.71
N THR A 297 10.86 -13.80 -20.88
CA THR A 297 9.65 -14.52 -21.34
C THR A 297 8.57 -13.56 -21.82
N VAL A 298 8.37 -12.45 -21.12
CA VAL A 298 7.41 -11.39 -21.53
C VAL A 298 7.84 -10.81 -22.88
N GLU A 299 9.13 -10.55 -23.08
CA GLU A 299 9.67 -10.03 -24.35
C GLU A 299 9.44 -11.02 -25.50
N LEU A 300 9.67 -12.32 -25.29
CA LEU A 300 9.38 -13.36 -26.28
C LEU A 300 7.91 -13.37 -26.68
N LEU A 301 6.99 -13.25 -25.71
CA LEU A 301 5.55 -13.15 -26.00
C LEU A 301 5.19 -11.92 -26.82
N LEU A 302 5.77 -10.76 -26.46
CA LEU A 302 5.51 -9.50 -27.17
C LEU A 302 6.09 -9.50 -28.59
N ARG A 303 7.17 -10.26 -28.83
CA ARG A 303 7.74 -10.47 -30.16
C ARG A 303 7.03 -11.56 -31.00
N GLY A 304 6.01 -12.22 -30.42
CA GLY A 304 5.27 -13.29 -31.09
C GLY A 304 6.00 -14.65 -31.13
N HIS A 305 7.07 -14.82 -30.34
CA HIS A 305 7.87 -16.05 -30.26
C HIS A 305 7.47 -16.90 -29.05
N ALA A 306 6.19 -17.21 -28.95
CA ALA A 306 5.64 -17.97 -27.81
C ALA A 306 6.20 -19.40 -27.73
N GLU A 307 6.61 -19.98 -28.87
CA GLU A 307 7.24 -21.29 -28.96
C GLU A 307 8.56 -21.39 -28.17
N LYS A 308 9.31 -20.27 -28.08
CA LYS A 308 10.61 -20.25 -27.38
C LYS A 308 10.52 -20.17 -25.85
N ILE A 309 9.30 -20.01 -25.29
CA ILE A 309 9.10 -19.93 -23.84
C ILE A 309 9.50 -21.22 -23.13
N THR A 310 9.36 -22.34 -23.82
CA THR A 310 9.65 -23.67 -23.28
C THR A 310 11.08 -24.13 -23.54
N ASP A 311 11.89 -23.34 -24.26
CA ASP A 311 13.28 -23.65 -24.52
C ASP A 311 14.04 -23.88 -23.19
N GLY A 312 14.77 -25.00 -23.14
CA GLY A 312 15.47 -25.41 -21.91
C GLY A 312 14.60 -26.06 -20.84
N SER A 313 13.28 -26.24 -21.07
CA SER A 313 12.44 -27.07 -20.19
C SER A 313 12.52 -28.55 -20.63
N ILE A 314 12.19 -29.46 -19.69
CA ILE A 314 12.08 -30.90 -19.97
C ILE A 314 11.00 -31.17 -21.05
N PHE A 315 10.06 -30.24 -21.19
CA PHE A 315 8.91 -30.33 -22.09
C PHE A 315 9.17 -29.80 -23.48
N SER A 316 10.32 -29.18 -23.76
CA SER A 316 10.65 -28.60 -25.07
C SER A 316 10.59 -29.61 -26.21
N VAL A 317 10.98 -30.86 -25.94
CA VAL A 317 10.99 -31.97 -26.94
C VAL A 317 9.59 -32.35 -27.43
N TYR A 318 8.54 -32.07 -26.64
CA TYR A 318 7.17 -32.49 -26.98
C TYR A 318 6.30 -31.36 -27.55
N GLN A 319 6.82 -30.16 -27.67
CA GLN A 319 6.06 -28.97 -28.04
C GLN A 319 5.68 -28.90 -29.51
N ASP A 320 6.55 -29.33 -30.40
CA ASP A 320 6.40 -29.14 -31.87
C ASP A 320 5.17 -29.83 -32.45
N ASN A 321 4.60 -30.81 -31.76
CA ASN A 321 3.47 -31.61 -32.24
C ASN A 321 2.11 -31.27 -31.59
N ASN A 322 2.06 -30.39 -30.57
CA ASN A 322 0.76 -30.16 -29.89
C ASN A 322 0.63 -28.72 -29.34
N PRO A 323 -0.20 -27.86 -29.97
CA PRO A 323 -0.43 -26.49 -29.52
C PRO A 323 -1.09 -26.39 -28.12
N TRP A 324 -1.80 -27.45 -27.70
CA TRP A 324 -2.41 -27.52 -26.36
C TRP A 324 -1.38 -27.71 -25.26
N LEU A 325 -0.25 -28.35 -25.55
CA LEU A 325 0.81 -28.52 -24.56
C LEU A 325 1.42 -27.18 -24.15
N LEU A 326 1.68 -26.29 -25.13
CA LEU A 326 2.14 -24.93 -24.84
C LEU A 326 1.14 -24.21 -23.90
N LEU A 327 -0.15 -24.32 -24.18
CA LEU A 327 -1.20 -23.68 -23.38
C LEU A 327 -1.20 -24.19 -21.93
N VAL A 328 -1.04 -25.51 -21.74
CA VAL A 328 -0.94 -26.13 -20.41
C VAL A 328 0.32 -25.65 -19.66
N LEU A 329 1.47 -25.59 -20.32
CA LEU A 329 2.71 -25.10 -19.73
C LEU A 329 2.63 -23.64 -19.32
N VAL A 330 2.00 -22.80 -20.15
CA VAL A 330 1.71 -21.39 -19.82
C VAL A 330 0.79 -21.27 -18.62
N LEU A 331 -0.27 -22.09 -18.57
CA LEU A 331 -1.18 -22.13 -17.42
C LEU A 331 -0.46 -22.46 -16.11
N PHE A 332 0.39 -23.50 -16.12
CA PHE A 332 1.18 -23.84 -14.93
C PHE A 332 2.20 -22.76 -14.58
N SER A 333 2.90 -22.19 -15.58
CA SER A 333 3.87 -21.12 -15.35
C SER A 333 3.24 -19.88 -14.71
N MET A 334 2.05 -19.45 -15.18
CA MET A 334 1.37 -18.29 -14.58
C MET A 334 0.87 -18.58 -13.17
N MET A 335 0.32 -19.79 -12.92
CA MET A 335 -0.15 -20.17 -11.59
C MET A 335 1.02 -20.32 -10.59
N LEU A 336 2.10 -20.96 -11.02
CA LEU A 336 3.27 -21.21 -10.17
C LEU A 336 4.12 -19.96 -9.92
N LYS A 337 4.02 -18.91 -10.76
CA LYS A 337 4.79 -17.67 -10.54
C LYS A 337 4.51 -17.03 -9.20
N VAL A 338 3.24 -16.94 -8.79
CA VAL A 338 2.89 -16.39 -7.48
C VAL A 338 3.40 -17.26 -6.33
N VAL A 339 3.34 -18.59 -6.50
CA VAL A 339 3.89 -19.55 -5.52
C VAL A 339 5.39 -19.37 -5.39
N ALA A 340 6.12 -19.33 -6.51
CA ALA A 340 7.56 -19.11 -6.55
C ALA A 340 7.98 -17.78 -5.91
N THR A 341 7.23 -16.70 -6.19
CA THR A 341 7.47 -15.38 -5.58
C THR A 341 7.22 -15.41 -4.07
N SER A 342 6.12 -16.02 -3.66
CA SER A 342 5.76 -16.12 -2.25
C SER A 342 6.78 -16.95 -1.45
N ILE A 343 7.26 -18.04 -2.03
CA ILE A 343 8.33 -18.87 -1.46
C ILE A 343 9.63 -18.06 -1.37
N THR A 344 10.01 -17.36 -2.45
CA THR A 344 11.23 -16.53 -2.47
C THR A 344 11.23 -15.52 -1.33
N VAL A 345 10.16 -14.72 -1.24
CA VAL A 345 10.05 -13.66 -0.22
C VAL A 345 9.85 -14.28 1.17
N GLY A 346 9.00 -15.27 1.29
CA GLY A 346 8.69 -15.95 2.56
C GLY A 346 9.90 -16.62 3.17
N SER A 347 10.74 -17.31 2.40
CA SER A 347 11.89 -18.09 2.89
C SER A 347 13.13 -17.26 3.26
N GLY A 348 13.21 -16.00 2.87
CA GLY A 348 14.34 -15.14 3.27
C GLY A 348 14.88 -14.23 2.17
N GLY A 349 14.45 -14.41 0.92
CA GLY A 349 14.81 -13.55 -0.20
C GLY A 349 14.17 -12.16 -0.11
N ASN A 350 14.58 -11.26 -1.01
CA ASN A 350 14.04 -9.92 -1.17
C ASN A 350 13.54 -9.66 -2.58
N GLY A 351 12.37 -9.05 -2.69
CA GLY A 351 11.72 -8.70 -3.94
C GLY A 351 10.26 -8.34 -3.70
N GLY A 352 9.49 -8.20 -4.77
CA GLY A 352 8.10 -7.78 -4.69
C GLY A 352 7.17 -8.51 -5.66
N MET A 353 5.86 -8.37 -5.40
CA MET A 353 4.80 -8.91 -6.25
C MET A 353 4.57 -8.11 -7.53
N PHE A 354 5.13 -6.89 -7.63
CA PHE A 354 4.90 -5.98 -8.76
C PHE A 354 5.32 -6.64 -10.10
N GLY A 355 6.61 -6.95 -10.27
CA GLY A 355 7.12 -7.61 -11.49
C GLY A 355 6.51 -8.99 -11.70
N SER A 356 6.26 -9.73 -10.61
CA SER A 356 5.59 -11.02 -10.70
C SER A 356 4.16 -10.92 -11.22
N SER A 357 3.43 -9.84 -10.89
CA SER A 357 2.10 -9.56 -11.42
C SER A 357 2.13 -9.23 -12.91
N LEU A 358 3.14 -8.46 -13.34
CA LEU A 358 3.34 -8.16 -14.77
C LEU A 358 3.62 -9.44 -15.56
N PHE A 359 4.57 -10.25 -15.10
CA PHE A 359 4.91 -11.51 -15.75
C PHE A 359 3.71 -12.47 -15.83
N ALA A 360 3.07 -12.72 -14.68
CA ALA A 360 1.94 -13.64 -14.61
C ALA A 360 0.74 -13.11 -15.42
N GLY A 361 0.54 -11.78 -15.44
CA GLY A 361 -0.46 -11.12 -16.27
C GLY A 361 -0.20 -11.24 -17.76
N ALA A 362 1.07 -11.16 -18.19
CA ALA A 362 1.44 -11.39 -19.59
C ALA A 362 1.06 -12.82 -20.03
N LEU A 363 1.40 -13.81 -19.21
CA LEU A 363 1.04 -15.20 -19.48
C LEU A 363 -0.48 -15.41 -19.44
N ALA A 364 -1.19 -14.76 -18.51
CA ALA A 364 -2.65 -14.84 -18.40
C ALA A 364 -3.34 -14.26 -19.64
N GLY A 365 -2.86 -13.11 -20.14
CA GLY A 365 -3.37 -12.50 -21.36
C GLY A 365 -3.10 -13.38 -22.59
N PHE A 366 -1.88 -13.92 -22.71
CA PHE A 366 -1.53 -14.87 -23.77
C PHE A 366 -2.40 -16.14 -23.72
N PHE A 367 -2.51 -16.75 -22.54
CA PHE A 367 -3.34 -17.94 -22.33
C PHE A 367 -4.79 -17.71 -22.78
N PHE A 368 -5.37 -16.58 -22.36
CA PHE A 368 -6.74 -16.23 -22.72
C PHE A 368 -6.91 -16.08 -24.24
N ALA A 369 -6.01 -15.32 -24.89
CA ALA A 369 -6.09 -15.10 -26.34
C ALA A 369 -5.86 -16.39 -27.13
N ARG A 370 -4.86 -17.18 -26.75
CA ARG A 370 -4.53 -18.44 -27.40
C ARG A 370 -5.65 -19.46 -27.29
N LEU A 371 -6.30 -19.52 -26.12
CA LEU A 371 -7.47 -20.40 -25.91
C LEU A 371 -8.63 -20.04 -26.86
N ILE A 372 -8.91 -18.74 -27.04
CA ILE A 372 -9.94 -18.27 -27.97
C ILE A 372 -9.53 -18.58 -29.41
N ASN A 373 -8.29 -18.29 -29.80
CA ASN A 373 -7.80 -18.56 -31.14
C ASN A 373 -7.84 -20.06 -31.49
N LEU A 374 -7.52 -20.95 -30.55
CA LEU A 374 -7.61 -22.40 -30.72
C LEU A 374 -9.04 -22.91 -30.79
N SER A 375 -10.01 -22.20 -30.21
CA SER A 375 -11.43 -22.57 -30.31
C SER A 375 -12.02 -22.36 -31.72
N GLY A 376 -11.33 -21.58 -32.55
CA GLY A 376 -11.79 -21.27 -33.93
C GLY A 376 -12.97 -20.29 -34.01
N LEU A 377 -13.44 -19.76 -32.88
CA LEU A 377 -14.60 -18.84 -32.84
C LEU A 377 -14.27 -17.49 -33.49
N ILE A 378 -13.13 -16.93 -33.15
CA ILE A 378 -12.63 -15.66 -33.67
C ILE A 378 -11.12 -15.62 -33.52
N HIS A 379 -10.44 -14.91 -34.44
CA HIS A 379 -9.01 -14.68 -34.32
C HIS A 379 -8.74 -13.30 -33.68
N ILE A 380 -8.07 -13.29 -32.52
CA ILE A 380 -7.70 -12.07 -31.78
C ILE A 380 -6.17 -11.93 -31.67
N PRO A 381 -5.63 -10.70 -31.69
CA PRO A 381 -4.18 -10.47 -31.65
C PRO A 381 -3.60 -10.79 -30.27
N GLU A 382 -2.87 -11.90 -30.13
CA GLU A 382 -2.32 -12.40 -28.85
C GLU A 382 -1.46 -11.36 -28.14
N VAL A 383 -0.65 -10.60 -28.87
CA VAL A 383 0.24 -9.56 -28.32
C VAL A 383 -0.54 -8.46 -27.59
N HIS A 384 -1.70 -8.04 -28.12
CA HIS A 384 -2.56 -7.06 -27.43
C HIS A 384 -3.05 -7.62 -26.08
N PHE A 385 -3.48 -8.87 -26.07
CA PHE A 385 -4.00 -9.51 -24.86
C PHE A 385 -2.89 -9.77 -23.81
N VAL A 386 -1.66 -10.03 -24.24
CA VAL A 386 -0.48 -10.07 -23.37
C VAL A 386 -0.35 -8.75 -22.60
N VAL A 387 -0.35 -7.63 -23.31
CA VAL A 387 -0.22 -6.28 -22.75
C VAL A 387 -1.40 -5.94 -21.81
N LEU A 388 -2.61 -6.24 -22.25
CA LEU A 388 -3.83 -6.00 -21.47
C LEU A 388 -3.87 -6.88 -20.21
N GLY A 389 -3.42 -8.13 -20.31
CA GLY A 389 -3.32 -9.04 -19.17
C GLY A 389 -2.30 -8.55 -18.12
N MET A 390 -1.15 -7.99 -18.55
CA MET A 390 -0.20 -7.34 -17.66
C MET A 390 -0.87 -6.23 -16.83
N ALA A 391 -1.57 -5.32 -17.53
CA ALA A 391 -2.24 -4.19 -16.89
C ALA A 391 -3.36 -4.64 -15.95
N GLY A 392 -4.24 -5.55 -16.40
CA GLY A 392 -5.36 -6.03 -15.61
C GLY A 392 -4.92 -6.75 -14.33
N THR A 393 -3.92 -7.62 -14.43
CA THR A 393 -3.41 -8.35 -13.26
C THR A 393 -2.69 -7.41 -12.29
N LEU A 394 -1.87 -6.48 -12.79
CA LEU A 394 -1.21 -5.49 -11.94
C LEU A 394 -2.25 -4.63 -11.21
N ALA A 395 -3.25 -4.09 -11.93
CA ALA A 395 -4.32 -3.27 -11.36
C ALA A 395 -5.08 -4.00 -10.23
N GLY A 396 -5.39 -5.27 -10.44
CA GLY A 396 -6.07 -6.10 -9.43
C GLY A 396 -5.20 -6.39 -8.21
N VAL A 397 -3.95 -6.82 -8.40
CA VAL A 397 -3.07 -7.27 -7.28
C VAL A 397 -2.64 -6.12 -6.38
N ILE A 398 -2.26 -4.96 -6.95
CA ILE A 398 -1.75 -3.81 -6.17
C ILE A 398 -2.81 -2.77 -5.85
N HIS A 399 -4.02 -2.87 -6.42
CA HIS A 399 -5.11 -1.89 -6.32
C HIS A 399 -4.73 -0.50 -6.83
N ALA A 400 -3.98 -0.45 -7.93
CA ALA A 400 -3.50 0.77 -8.56
C ALA A 400 -3.77 0.76 -10.08
N PRO A 401 -5.04 0.97 -10.51
CA PRO A 401 -5.43 0.89 -11.91
C PRO A 401 -4.79 1.97 -12.78
N LEU A 402 -4.66 3.21 -12.31
CA LEU A 402 -4.00 4.26 -13.08
C LEU A 402 -2.51 3.96 -13.29
N THR A 403 -1.83 3.50 -12.25
CA THR A 403 -0.43 3.04 -12.35
C THR A 403 -0.29 1.96 -13.41
N ALA A 404 -1.18 0.96 -13.42
CA ALA A 404 -1.13 -0.14 -14.37
C ALA A 404 -1.36 0.34 -15.80
N ILE A 405 -2.37 1.18 -16.05
CA ILE A 405 -2.69 1.73 -17.38
C ILE A 405 -1.50 2.51 -17.95
N PHE A 406 -1.01 3.49 -17.18
CA PHE A 406 0.05 4.37 -17.66
C PHE A 406 1.41 3.65 -17.73
N LEU A 407 1.69 2.73 -16.81
CA LEU A 407 2.91 1.93 -16.88
C LEU A 407 2.97 1.15 -18.18
N ILE A 408 1.92 0.43 -18.50
CA ILE A 408 1.89 -0.40 -19.68
C ILE A 408 1.88 0.45 -20.96
N ALA A 409 1.15 1.56 -20.97
CA ALA A 409 1.19 2.50 -22.10
C ALA A 409 2.60 3.07 -22.34
N GLU A 410 3.31 3.49 -21.28
CA GLU A 410 4.66 4.06 -21.40
C GLU A 410 5.72 3.01 -21.81
N ILE A 411 5.68 1.78 -21.25
CA ILE A 411 6.66 0.74 -21.60
C ILE A 411 6.43 0.10 -22.96
N THR A 412 5.20 0.14 -23.48
CA THR A 412 4.89 -0.31 -24.84
C THR A 412 5.01 0.80 -25.90
N GLY A 413 5.47 1.98 -25.46
CA GLY A 413 5.85 3.08 -26.34
C GLY A 413 4.70 3.88 -26.94
N GLY A 414 3.45 3.72 -26.46
CA GLY A 414 2.35 4.49 -27.01
C GLY A 414 0.99 4.27 -26.37
N TYR A 415 0.05 5.12 -26.77
CA TYR A 415 -1.34 5.13 -26.29
C TYR A 415 -2.29 4.34 -27.21
N ALA A 416 -1.76 3.54 -28.15
CA ALA A 416 -2.57 2.80 -29.11
C ALA A 416 -3.61 1.87 -28.44
N LEU A 417 -3.24 1.23 -27.32
CA LEU A 417 -4.12 0.35 -26.56
C LEU A 417 -4.74 1.02 -25.32
N PHE A 418 -4.74 2.38 -25.23
CA PHE A 418 -5.11 3.07 -24.00
C PHE A 418 -6.55 2.78 -23.54
N VAL A 419 -7.51 2.79 -24.48
CA VAL A 419 -8.91 2.46 -24.18
C VAL A 419 -9.08 1.01 -23.72
N PRO A 420 -8.57 -0.01 -24.42
CA PRO A 420 -8.55 -1.39 -23.93
C PRO A 420 -7.88 -1.55 -22.55
N LEU A 421 -6.75 -0.86 -22.30
CA LEU A 421 -6.07 -0.85 -21.00
C LEU A 421 -6.99 -0.32 -19.89
N MET A 422 -7.73 0.78 -20.16
CA MET A 422 -8.70 1.33 -19.22
C MET A 422 -9.81 0.31 -18.89
N VAL A 423 -10.38 -0.33 -19.91
CA VAL A 423 -11.46 -1.32 -19.72
C VAL A 423 -10.99 -2.50 -18.88
N VAL A 424 -9.87 -3.12 -19.26
CA VAL A 424 -9.36 -4.33 -18.58
C VAL A 424 -8.90 -4.01 -17.16
N SER A 425 -8.12 -2.93 -16.97
CA SER A 425 -7.59 -2.56 -15.64
C SER A 425 -8.68 -2.17 -14.67
N SER A 426 -9.66 -1.34 -15.11
CA SER A 426 -10.77 -0.91 -14.25
C SER A 426 -11.68 -2.06 -13.87
N SER A 427 -12.03 -2.93 -14.85
CA SER A 427 -12.85 -4.11 -14.58
C SER A 427 -12.15 -5.07 -13.61
N SER A 428 -10.87 -5.34 -13.84
CA SER A 428 -10.06 -6.19 -12.97
C SER A 428 -9.97 -5.63 -11.55
N TYR A 429 -9.65 -4.34 -11.41
CA TYR A 429 -9.58 -3.66 -10.11
C TYR A 429 -10.89 -3.71 -9.34
N LEU A 430 -12.02 -3.33 -9.98
CA LEU A 430 -13.33 -3.26 -9.31
C LEU A 430 -13.76 -4.63 -8.79
N ILE A 431 -13.63 -5.66 -9.62
CA ILE A 431 -14.02 -7.02 -9.26
C ILE A 431 -13.08 -7.59 -8.19
N THR A 432 -11.75 -7.40 -8.36
CA THR A 432 -10.79 -7.87 -7.35
C THR A 432 -11.04 -7.21 -6.00
N LYS A 433 -11.29 -5.90 -5.96
CA LYS A 433 -11.54 -5.15 -4.74
C LYS A 433 -12.82 -5.58 -4.02
N TYR A 434 -13.82 -6.06 -4.75
CA TYR A 434 -15.03 -6.64 -4.16
C TYR A 434 -14.73 -7.91 -3.36
N PHE A 435 -13.87 -8.81 -3.89
CA PHE A 435 -13.51 -10.07 -3.22
C PHE A 435 -12.37 -9.91 -2.21
N GLU A 436 -11.43 -9.02 -2.47
CA GLU A 436 -10.26 -8.71 -1.64
C GLU A 436 -10.18 -7.19 -1.45
N PRO A 437 -10.77 -6.65 -0.37
CA PRO A 437 -10.82 -5.19 -0.13
C PRO A 437 -9.45 -4.53 0.00
N TYR A 438 -8.43 -5.30 0.37
CA TYR A 438 -7.07 -4.84 0.61
C TYR A 438 -6.09 -5.43 -0.40
N SER A 439 -5.19 -4.59 -0.93
CA SER A 439 -4.10 -5.03 -1.81
C SER A 439 -3.06 -5.88 -1.05
N VAL A 440 -2.18 -6.53 -1.79
CA VAL A 440 -1.01 -7.26 -1.24
C VAL A 440 -0.18 -6.37 -0.29
N TYR A 441 -0.16 -5.05 -0.49
CA TYR A 441 0.63 -4.12 0.31
C TYR A 441 -0.10 -3.59 1.55
N THR A 442 -1.41 -3.39 1.48
CA THR A 442 -2.18 -2.73 2.54
C THR A 442 -2.76 -3.70 3.57
N ARG A 443 -2.99 -4.97 3.20
CA ARG A 443 -3.58 -5.97 4.09
C ARG A 443 -2.84 -6.13 5.42
N LYS A 444 -1.49 -6.20 5.40
CA LYS A 444 -0.69 -6.31 6.62
C LYS A 444 -0.80 -5.10 7.54
N LEU A 445 -1.06 -3.94 6.98
CA LEU A 445 -1.22 -2.69 7.74
C LEU A 445 -2.56 -2.67 8.46
N THR A 446 -3.61 -3.10 7.78
CA THR A 446 -4.96 -3.22 8.37
C THR A 446 -4.99 -4.23 9.51
N LEU A 447 -4.33 -5.39 9.36
CA LEU A 447 -4.19 -6.38 10.44
C LEU A 447 -3.43 -5.84 11.66
N LYS A 448 -2.60 -4.81 11.49
CA LYS A 448 -1.92 -4.08 12.58
C LYS A 448 -2.72 -2.88 13.10
N GLY A 449 -4.00 -2.78 12.78
CA GLY A 449 -4.87 -1.69 13.20
C GLY A 449 -4.59 -0.35 12.51
N VAL A 450 -3.90 -0.37 11.36
CA VAL A 450 -3.70 0.80 10.51
C VAL A 450 -4.64 0.68 9.34
N ASP A 451 -5.81 1.25 9.46
CA ASP A 451 -6.71 1.37 8.32
C ASP A 451 -6.19 2.48 7.39
N VAL A 452 -5.57 2.04 6.30
CA VAL A 452 -4.91 2.90 5.31
C VAL A 452 -5.94 3.62 4.42
N TYR A 453 -7.17 3.13 4.40
CA TYR A 453 -8.31 3.68 3.65
C TYR A 453 -9.37 4.31 4.56
N ALA A 454 -9.16 4.29 5.87
CA ALA A 454 -10.03 5.02 6.78
C ALA A 454 -10.05 6.49 6.36
N ASN A 455 -11.24 7.03 6.15
CA ASN A 455 -11.43 8.46 5.94
C ASN A 455 -10.54 9.22 6.93
N ARG A 456 -9.85 10.26 6.48
CA ARG A 456 -9.00 11.15 7.31
C ARG A 456 -9.69 11.50 8.61
N ASP A 457 -11.00 11.69 8.54
CA ASP A 457 -11.88 11.98 9.67
C ASP A 457 -11.88 10.87 10.73
N ARG A 458 -11.94 9.60 10.32
CA ARG A 458 -11.85 8.44 11.21
C ARG A 458 -10.48 8.32 11.86
N GLY A 459 -9.43 8.50 11.09
CA GLY A 459 -8.06 8.47 11.59
C GLY A 459 -7.78 9.56 12.63
N LEU A 460 -8.32 10.76 12.43
CA LEU A 460 -8.21 11.88 13.37
C LEU A 460 -9.04 11.67 14.63
N LEU A 461 -10.28 11.19 14.50
CA LEU A 461 -11.14 10.88 15.63
C LEU A 461 -10.56 9.78 16.52
N ALA A 462 -9.96 8.73 15.90
CA ALA A 462 -9.29 7.65 16.64
C ALA A 462 -8.03 8.09 17.40
N GLN A 463 -7.44 9.24 17.05
CA GLN A 463 -6.28 9.81 17.78
C GLN A 463 -6.70 10.68 18.98
N LEU A 464 -7.97 11.07 19.07
CA LEU A 464 -8.47 11.86 20.18
C LEU A 464 -8.73 10.96 21.40
N ASP A 465 -8.25 11.38 22.55
CA ASP A 465 -8.51 10.71 23.82
C ASP A 465 -9.90 11.11 24.34
N PRO A 466 -10.89 10.19 24.43
CA PRO A 466 -12.24 10.50 24.91
C PRO A 466 -12.25 11.08 26.31
N ARG A 467 -11.31 10.67 27.17
CA ARG A 467 -11.19 11.17 28.56
C ARG A 467 -10.91 12.65 28.64
N LYS A 468 -10.21 13.21 27.64
CA LYS A 468 -9.90 14.66 27.56
C LYS A 468 -11.07 15.50 27.04
N LEU A 469 -12.12 14.86 26.58
CA LEU A 469 -13.35 15.49 26.07
C LEU A 469 -14.50 15.38 27.07
N LEU A 470 -14.25 14.73 28.21
CA LEU A 470 -15.23 14.58 29.27
C LEU A 470 -15.47 15.92 29.96
N GLU A 471 -16.71 16.39 29.94
CA GLU A 471 -17.14 17.57 30.65
C GLU A 471 -17.82 17.14 31.99
N THR A 472 -17.33 17.66 33.09
CA THR A 472 -17.75 17.28 34.46
C THR A 472 -18.48 18.41 35.16
N ASP A 473 -18.73 19.54 34.51
CA ASP A 473 -19.38 20.72 35.06
C ASP A 473 -20.92 20.66 35.01
N PHE A 474 -21.47 19.46 34.85
CA PHE A 474 -22.90 19.19 34.90
C PHE A 474 -23.32 18.87 36.33
N ILE A 475 -24.27 19.64 36.86
CA ILE A 475 -24.79 19.44 38.23
C ILE A 475 -25.63 18.16 38.27
N ALA A 476 -25.23 17.19 39.09
CA ALA A 476 -25.99 15.97 39.26
C ALA A 476 -27.17 16.21 40.22
N VAL A 477 -28.36 15.77 39.85
CA VAL A 477 -29.59 15.87 40.65
C VAL A 477 -30.01 14.51 41.15
N ARG A 478 -30.71 14.48 42.27
CA ARG A 478 -31.24 13.24 42.88
C ARG A 478 -32.67 12.97 42.40
N PRO A 479 -33.12 11.71 42.35
CA PRO A 479 -34.51 11.38 41.97
C PRO A 479 -35.57 12.02 42.85
N GLY A 480 -35.26 12.26 44.15
CA GLY A 480 -36.17 12.87 45.10
C GLY A 480 -36.13 14.40 45.16
N THR A 481 -35.30 15.06 44.32
CA THR A 481 -35.26 16.52 44.22
C THR A 481 -36.62 17.02 43.73
N SER A 482 -37.19 18.03 44.38
CA SER A 482 -38.48 18.65 44.00
C SER A 482 -38.34 19.47 42.72
N LEU A 483 -39.44 19.71 42.00
CA LEU A 483 -39.44 20.57 40.82
C LEU A 483 -38.99 22.00 41.17
N GLY A 484 -39.36 22.53 42.33
CA GLY A 484 -38.93 23.87 42.79
C GLY A 484 -37.41 23.96 42.97
N GLU A 485 -36.79 22.97 43.61
CA GLU A 485 -35.32 22.89 43.73
C GLU A 485 -34.66 22.74 42.35
N LEU A 486 -35.25 21.97 41.45
CA LEU A 486 -34.74 21.81 40.07
C LEU A 486 -34.80 23.13 39.30
N VAL A 487 -35.85 23.93 39.44
CA VAL A 487 -35.98 25.26 38.84
C VAL A 487 -34.88 26.20 39.35
N ASP A 488 -34.57 26.15 40.66
CA ASP A 488 -33.46 26.95 41.18
C ASP A 488 -32.10 26.50 40.63
N ILE A 489 -31.88 25.19 40.41
CA ILE A 489 -30.69 24.68 39.73
C ILE A 489 -30.62 25.20 38.29
N PHE A 490 -31.75 25.21 37.55
CA PHE A 490 -31.79 25.79 36.18
C PHE A 490 -31.45 27.27 36.17
N ARG A 491 -31.91 28.05 37.14
CA ARG A 491 -31.64 29.50 37.24
C ARG A 491 -30.15 29.81 37.41
N HIS A 492 -29.43 28.96 38.13
CA HIS A 492 -28.02 29.18 38.45
C HIS A 492 -27.04 28.39 37.59
N SER A 493 -27.53 27.54 36.67
CA SER A 493 -26.72 26.73 35.78
C SER A 493 -26.74 27.30 34.38
N SER A 494 -25.58 27.25 33.70
CA SER A 494 -25.48 27.51 32.25
C SER A 494 -25.86 26.29 31.39
N ARG A 495 -26.19 25.15 32.03
CA ARG A 495 -26.50 23.90 31.36
C ARG A 495 -28.00 23.62 31.36
N ASN A 496 -28.51 23.04 30.26
CA ASN A 496 -29.94 22.73 30.08
C ASN A 496 -30.24 21.22 30.26
N LEU A 497 -29.26 20.42 30.64
CA LEU A 497 -29.35 18.99 30.81
C LEU A 497 -28.66 18.59 32.14
N PHE A 498 -29.31 17.76 32.94
CA PHE A 498 -28.78 17.33 34.24
C PHE A 498 -28.85 15.82 34.33
N PRO A 499 -27.78 15.15 34.80
CA PRO A 499 -27.81 13.72 35.07
C PRO A 499 -28.58 13.46 36.38
N VAL A 500 -29.47 12.48 36.38
CA VAL A 500 -30.17 12.01 37.58
C VAL A 500 -29.41 10.82 38.14
N VAL A 501 -28.88 10.98 39.37
CA VAL A 501 -27.92 10.02 39.94
C VAL A 501 -28.44 9.50 41.29
N ALA A 502 -28.33 8.18 41.50
CA ALA A 502 -28.62 7.54 42.76
C ALA A 502 -27.58 7.91 43.85
N ALA A 503 -27.89 7.65 45.14
CA ALA A 503 -26.99 7.94 46.26
C ALA A 503 -25.61 7.26 46.14
N GLY A 504 -25.49 6.16 45.38
CA GLY A 504 -24.23 5.46 45.08
C GLY A 504 -23.50 5.95 43.82
N GLY A 505 -23.91 7.07 43.17
CA GLY A 505 -23.27 7.62 41.97
C GLY A 505 -23.71 6.99 40.67
N ARG A 506 -24.64 6.03 40.69
CA ARG A 506 -25.13 5.34 39.47
C ARG A 506 -26.12 6.24 38.72
N LEU A 507 -25.94 6.33 37.40
CA LEU A 507 -26.85 7.06 36.51
C LEU A 507 -28.22 6.35 36.44
N LEU A 508 -29.29 7.09 36.65
CA LEU A 508 -30.67 6.60 36.53
C LEU A 508 -31.36 7.12 35.28
N GLY A 509 -31.00 8.31 34.82
CA GLY A 509 -31.57 8.98 33.67
C GLY A 509 -31.05 10.40 33.53
N VAL A 510 -31.71 11.17 32.71
CA VAL A 510 -31.40 12.58 32.48
C VAL A 510 -32.68 13.42 32.59
N VAL A 511 -32.57 14.65 33.04
CA VAL A 511 -33.65 15.64 33.00
C VAL A 511 -33.15 16.86 32.23
N SER A 512 -33.95 17.32 31.27
CA SER A 512 -33.62 18.48 30.44
C SER A 512 -34.66 19.58 30.64
N LEU A 513 -34.29 20.82 30.33
CA LEU A 513 -35.22 21.96 30.37
C LEU A 513 -36.47 21.68 29.50
N ASP A 514 -36.30 21.03 28.35
CA ASP A 514 -37.41 20.65 27.47
C ASP A 514 -38.35 19.61 28.12
N SER A 515 -37.82 18.69 28.94
CA SER A 515 -38.64 17.67 29.60
C SER A 515 -39.50 18.22 30.73
N VAL A 516 -39.16 19.38 31.25
CA VAL A 516 -39.87 20.04 32.38
C VAL A 516 -40.61 21.30 31.95
N ARG A 517 -40.55 21.68 30.67
CA ARG A 517 -41.07 22.97 30.16
C ARG A 517 -42.51 23.23 30.53
N ASP A 518 -43.38 22.25 30.41
CA ASP A 518 -44.80 22.38 30.69
C ASP A 518 -45.06 22.56 32.19
N ALA A 519 -44.24 21.92 33.06
CA ALA A 519 -44.37 22.00 34.51
C ALA A 519 -43.71 23.27 35.11
N LEU A 520 -42.85 23.98 34.35
CA LEU A 520 -42.15 25.17 34.82
C LEU A 520 -43.08 26.37 35.11
N PHE A 521 -44.25 26.39 34.50
CA PHE A 521 -45.22 27.53 34.61
C PHE A 521 -46.37 27.22 35.56
N ASP A 522 -46.31 26.13 36.33
CA ASP A 522 -47.34 25.73 37.27
C ASP A 522 -46.76 25.59 38.67
N ASP A 523 -46.81 26.69 39.41
CA ASP A 523 -46.27 26.81 40.79
C ASP A 523 -46.90 25.81 41.76
N ALA A 524 -48.13 25.33 41.50
CA ALA A 524 -48.83 24.39 42.38
C ALA A 524 -48.10 23.01 42.44
N HIS A 525 -47.34 22.69 41.41
CA HIS A 525 -46.61 21.41 41.29
C HIS A 525 -45.15 21.47 41.79
N TYR A 526 -44.65 22.63 42.21
CA TYR A 526 -43.24 22.80 42.60
C TYR A 526 -42.84 21.97 43.81
N ALA A 527 -43.73 21.79 44.77
CA ALA A 527 -43.47 21.02 45.98
C ALA A 527 -43.83 19.53 45.85
N THR A 528 -44.72 19.18 44.94
CA THR A 528 -45.31 17.83 44.84
C THR A 528 -44.66 16.97 43.79
N THR A 529 -44.16 17.56 42.68
CA THR A 529 -43.55 16.82 41.57
C THR A 529 -42.07 16.58 41.82
N SER A 530 -41.64 15.36 41.71
CA SER A 530 -40.24 14.95 41.89
C SER A 530 -39.49 14.81 40.54
N VAL A 531 -38.16 14.95 40.56
CA VAL A 531 -37.31 14.71 39.38
C VAL A 531 -37.49 13.29 38.83
N ARG A 532 -37.85 12.31 39.68
CA ARG A 532 -38.12 10.93 39.28
C ARG A 532 -39.27 10.82 38.27
N GLU A 533 -40.26 11.68 38.36
CA GLU A 533 -41.41 11.70 37.45
C GLU A 533 -41.10 12.40 36.12
N LEU A 534 -40.15 13.34 36.16
CA LEU A 534 -39.76 14.18 35.01
C LEU A 534 -38.55 13.65 34.23
N MET A 535 -37.75 12.79 34.86
CA MET A 535 -36.57 12.25 34.21
C MET A 535 -36.93 11.27 33.10
N LYS A 536 -36.09 11.23 32.05
CA LYS A 536 -36.18 10.29 30.95
C LYS A 536 -34.94 9.37 30.97
N PRO A 537 -35.05 8.14 30.46
CA PRO A 537 -33.88 7.32 30.21
C PRO A 537 -32.90 8.07 29.28
N ALA A 538 -31.59 7.96 29.55
CA ALA A 538 -30.60 8.50 28.64
C ALA A 538 -30.74 7.82 27.29
N PRO A 539 -30.68 8.56 26.15
CA PRO A 539 -30.85 7.98 24.81
C PRO A 539 -29.79 6.93 24.47
N ALA A 540 -28.59 7.11 24.98
CA ALA A 540 -27.49 6.14 24.99
C ALA A 540 -26.53 6.50 26.13
N VAL A 541 -25.72 5.54 26.57
CA VAL A 541 -24.62 5.72 27.52
C VAL A 541 -23.35 5.24 26.87
N VAL A 542 -22.25 5.97 27.06
CA VAL A 542 -20.93 5.64 26.50
C VAL A 542 -19.90 5.42 27.60
N GLY A 543 -18.92 4.58 27.35
CA GLY A 543 -17.80 4.35 28.24
C GLY A 543 -16.68 5.40 28.10
N PRO A 544 -15.81 5.56 29.10
CA PRO A 544 -14.72 6.54 29.08
C PRO A 544 -13.61 6.20 28.06
N THR A 545 -13.65 5.01 27.46
CA THR A 545 -12.69 4.51 26.48
C THR A 545 -13.33 4.14 25.14
N ASP A 546 -14.64 4.42 24.98
CA ASP A 546 -15.36 4.11 23.75
C ASP A 546 -14.83 4.93 22.57
N ASP A 547 -14.94 4.36 21.38
CA ASP A 547 -14.53 5.03 20.15
C ASP A 547 -15.38 6.29 19.90
N LEU A 548 -14.72 7.41 19.62
CA LEU A 548 -15.38 8.69 19.35
C LEU A 548 -16.20 8.68 18.06
N GLU A 549 -15.85 7.84 17.08
CA GLU A 549 -16.68 7.65 15.89
C GLU A 549 -18.01 7.00 16.25
N HIS A 550 -17.97 5.94 17.06
CA HIS A 550 -19.17 5.29 17.57
C HIS A 550 -20.00 6.27 18.42
N THR A 551 -19.34 7.05 19.27
CA THR A 551 -19.99 8.09 20.11
C THR A 551 -20.69 9.15 19.24
N LEU A 552 -20.03 9.64 18.17
CA LEU A 552 -20.65 10.57 17.23
C LEU A 552 -21.84 9.95 16.48
N ALA A 553 -21.72 8.70 16.05
CA ALA A 553 -22.82 7.99 15.39
C ALA A 553 -24.04 7.82 16.32
N LEU A 554 -23.83 7.59 17.61
CA LEU A 554 -24.90 7.55 18.61
C LEU A 554 -25.54 8.95 18.82
N LEU A 555 -24.71 10.01 18.92
CA LEU A 555 -25.20 11.39 19.01
C LEU A 555 -26.08 11.75 17.82
N ASP A 556 -25.65 11.39 16.59
CA ASP A 556 -26.40 11.63 15.37
C ASP A 556 -27.68 10.78 15.29
N ARG A 557 -27.60 9.49 15.63
CA ARG A 557 -28.73 8.57 15.59
C ARG A 557 -29.88 8.98 16.50
N TYR A 558 -29.55 9.51 17.67
CA TYR A 558 -30.55 9.91 18.67
C TYR A 558 -30.86 11.43 18.62
N GLY A 559 -30.23 12.19 17.71
CA GLY A 559 -30.36 13.64 17.64
C GLY A 559 -29.90 14.33 18.93
N ALA A 560 -29.03 13.69 19.71
CA ALA A 560 -28.56 14.18 21.00
C ALA A 560 -27.35 15.11 20.79
N TRP A 561 -27.26 16.17 21.59
CA TRP A 561 -26.10 17.05 21.62
C TRP A 561 -25.06 16.66 22.67
N ALA A 562 -25.46 15.81 23.66
CA ALA A 562 -24.61 15.28 24.71
C ALA A 562 -25.05 13.85 25.09
N LEU A 563 -24.08 12.98 25.41
CA LEU A 563 -24.30 11.65 25.95
C LEU A 563 -23.61 11.51 27.30
N PRO A 564 -24.26 10.89 28.31
CA PRO A 564 -23.62 10.62 29.59
C PRO A 564 -22.55 9.52 29.44
N VAL A 565 -21.46 9.71 30.18
CA VAL A 565 -20.34 8.76 30.26
C VAL A 565 -20.41 8.06 31.60
N CYS A 566 -20.39 6.73 31.56
CA CYS A 566 -20.39 5.91 32.77
C CYS A 566 -19.27 4.88 32.74
N GLU A 567 -18.80 4.48 33.93
CA GLU A 567 -17.99 3.28 34.11
C GLU A 567 -18.82 2.01 33.89
N ASP A 568 -18.17 0.86 33.77
CA ASP A 568 -18.83 -0.44 33.55
C ASP A 568 -19.82 -0.83 34.65
N ASP A 569 -19.63 -0.30 35.86
CA ASP A 569 -20.53 -0.46 37.00
C ASP A 569 -21.76 0.47 36.96
N GLY A 570 -21.86 1.32 35.95
CA GLY A 570 -22.92 2.33 35.77
C GLY A 570 -22.71 3.63 36.52
N ARG A 571 -21.53 3.85 37.12
CA ARG A 571 -21.17 5.09 37.80
C ARG A 571 -21.01 6.23 36.81
N TYR A 572 -21.74 7.33 37.04
CA TYR A 572 -21.66 8.53 36.20
C TYR A 572 -20.33 9.26 36.37
N LEU A 573 -19.70 9.62 35.27
CA LEU A 573 -18.42 10.35 35.23
C LEU A 573 -18.57 11.77 34.67
N GLY A 574 -19.47 12.01 33.73
CA GLY A 574 -19.64 13.29 33.06
C GLY A 574 -20.42 13.14 31.76
N PHE A 575 -20.36 14.14 30.90
CA PHE A 575 -20.94 14.11 29.56
C PHE A 575 -19.85 14.26 28.47
N ILE A 576 -20.07 13.63 27.32
CA ILE A 576 -19.38 13.96 26.08
C ILE A 576 -20.34 14.75 25.19
N LEU A 577 -19.89 15.93 24.74
CA LEU A 577 -20.67 16.83 23.90
C LEU A 577 -20.22 16.70 22.44
N LYS A 578 -21.21 16.73 21.53
CA LYS A 578 -20.94 16.77 20.08
C LYS A 578 -20.07 17.96 19.67
N SER A 579 -20.34 19.14 20.28
CA SER A 579 -19.56 20.36 20.07
C SER A 579 -18.10 20.23 20.52
N ALA A 580 -17.83 19.56 21.64
CA ALA A 580 -16.48 19.33 22.15
C ALA A 580 -15.67 18.42 21.22
N ILE A 581 -16.28 17.32 20.75
CA ILE A 581 -15.66 16.41 19.78
C ILE A 581 -15.32 17.19 18.50
N LEU A 582 -16.28 17.91 17.91
CA LEU A 582 -16.08 18.65 16.67
C LEU A 582 -15.09 19.81 16.82
N ALA A 583 -15.07 20.51 17.93
CA ALA A 583 -14.12 21.59 18.21
C ALA A 583 -12.69 21.04 18.32
N ARG A 584 -12.50 19.91 18.99
CA ARG A 584 -11.19 19.26 19.11
C ARG A 584 -10.72 18.68 17.77
N TYR A 585 -11.61 18.02 17.05
CA TYR A 585 -11.37 17.54 15.68
C TYR A 585 -10.94 18.68 14.75
N ARG A 586 -11.65 19.83 14.75
CA ARG A 586 -11.30 21.00 13.94
C ARG A 586 -9.92 21.58 14.30
N ARG A 587 -9.58 21.66 15.59
CA ARG A 587 -8.25 22.10 16.03
C ARG A 587 -7.16 21.18 15.53
N GLN A 588 -7.38 19.87 15.60
CA GLN A 588 -6.43 18.87 15.09
C GLN A 588 -6.26 18.96 13.57
N LEU A 589 -7.35 19.16 12.84
CA LEU A 589 -7.33 19.42 11.39
C LEU A 589 -6.48 20.65 11.03
N ILE A 590 -6.64 21.74 11.77
CA ILE A 590 -5.88 22.98 11.55
C ILE A 590 -4.40 22.73 11.88
N GLN A 591 -4.09 22.11 13.00
CA GLN A 591 -2.71 21.77 13.38
C GLN A 591 -2.03 20.87 12.36
N GLU A 592 -2.75 19.88 11.79
CA GLU A 592 -2.21 19.05 10.72
C GLU A 592 -2.11 19.79 9.37
N SER A 593 -2.94 20.81 9.12
CA SER A 593 -2.87 21.62 7.91
C SER A 593 -1.75 22.67 7.97
N GLU A 594 -1.37 23.12 9.16
CA GLU A 594 -0.30 24.10 9.42
C GLU A 594 1.06 23.42 9.68
N ALA A 595 1.09 22.14 10.09
CA ALA A 595 2.31 21.37 10.31
C ALA A 595 2.78 20.65 9.03
#